data_e5fb014e555dc7899692399d9b3789bd
#
_entry.id   e5fb014e555dc7899692399d9b3789bd
#
_cell.length_a   1.000
_cell.length_b   1.000
_cell.length_c   1.000
_cell.angle_alpha   90.00
_cell.angle_beta   90.00
_cell.angle_gamma   90.00
#
_symmetry.space_group_name_H-M   'P 1'
#
loop_
_entity.id
_entity.type
_entity.pdbx_description
1 polymer ?
#
loop_
_entity_poly.entity_id
_entity_poly.type
_entity_poly.pdbx_seq_one_letter_code
_entity_poly.pdbx_strand_id
1 'polypeptide(L)'
;MIDHTYSEDLHNLSIVFSPSAFSMDIDPARRNKKPRLLLETEREKLDEFVDSIHYSARYNDDQFEYRHVQLPKNMLKKIPADYFDSSKGTLKLLWEEEWRALGITQSLGWEHYEVHEPEPHILLFKRPLNYQPPLQQ
;
A
#
# COMPACT_ATOMS: atom_id res chain seq x y z
N MET A 1 -16.73 -2.28 15.05
CA MET A 1 -16.57 -3.04 14.49
C MET A 1 -15.32 -3.47 13.79
N ILE A 2 -15.44 -3.86 12.58
CA ILE A 2 -14.30 -4.39 11.84
C ILE A 2 -13.15 -3.43 11.83
N ASP A 3 -13.43 -2.15 11.64
CA ASP A 3 -12.39 -1.14 11.58
C ASP A 3 -11.56 -1.08 12.82
N HIS A 4 -12.21 -1.20 13.96
CA HIS A 4 -11.51 -1.13 15.24
C HIS A 4 -10.56 -2.31 15.40
N THR A 5 -11.00 -3.49 15.03
CA THR A 5 -10.16 -4.68 15.10
C THR A 5 -8.99 -4.58 14.14
N TYR A 6 -9.24 -4.14 12.92
CA TYR A 6 -8.17 -3.95 11.96
C TYR A 6 -7.12 -2.99 12.45
N SER A 7 -7.56 -1.88 13.04
CA SER A 7 -6.62 -0.88 13.51
C SER A 7 -5.66 -1.46 14.54
N GLU A 8 -6.18 -2.27 15.44
CA GLU A 8 -5.33 -2.90 16.45
C GLU A 8 -4.34 -3.86 15.81
N ASP A 9 -4.82 -4.71 14.91
CA ASP A 9 -3.96 -5.69 14.27
C ASP A 9 -2.87 -5.02 13.44
N LEU A 10 -3.24 -4.00 12.69
CA LEU A 10 -2.28 -3.34 11.83
C LEU A 10 -1.28 -2.54 12.63
N HIS A 11 -1.71 -1.97 13.74
CA HIS A 11 -0.79 -1.26 14.61
C HIS A 11 0.23 -2.23 15.21
N ASN A 12 -0.22 -3.40 15.62
CA ASN A 12 0.68 -4.42 16.15
C ASN A 12 1.67 -4.91 15.09
N LEU A 13 1.21 -5.04 13.86
CA LEU A 13 2.10 -5.38 12.77
C LEU A 13 3.19 -4.35 12.61
N SER A 14 2.84 -3.09 12.68
CA SER A 14 3.81 -2.02 12.55
C SER A 14 4.85 -2.05 13.64
N ILE A 15 4.46 -2.46 14.84
CA ILE A 15 5.38 -2.58 15.95
C ILE A 15 6.27 -3.80 15.78
N VAL A 16 5.69 -4.94 15.38
CA VAL A 16 6.42 -6.17 15.19
C VAL A 16 7.49 -6.03 14.11
N PHE A 17 7.13 -5.38 13.01
CA PHE A 17 8.09 -5.16 11.94
C PHE A 17 8.78 -3.84 12.19
N SER A 18 9.94 -3.89 12.82
CA SER A 18 10.69 -2.68 13.14
C SER A 18 10.86 -1.83 11.88
N PRO A 19 10.46 -0.56 11.94
CA PRO A 19 10.62 0.31 10.78
C PRO A 19 12.04 0.42 10.27
N SER A 20 13.00 0.42 11.17
CA SER A 20 14.39 0.54 10.75
C SER A 20 14.85 -0.69 9.99
N ALA A 21 14.29 -1.86 10.28
CA ALA A 21 14.63 -3.07 9.54
C ALA A 21 14.08 -3.03 8.14
N PHE A 22 12.90 -2.43 7.97
CA PHE A 22 12.27 -2.40 6.67
C PHE A 22 12.73 -1.25 5.80
N SER A 23 13.14 -0.14 6.40
CA SER A 23 13.52 1.02 5.61
C SER A 23 14.75 0.74 4.75
N MET A 24 15.53 -0.25 5.10
CA MET A 24 16.78 -0.50 4.39
C MET A 24 16.69 -1.63 3.39
N ASP A 25 15.78 -2.59 3.61
CA ASP A 25 15.86 -3.83 2.87
C ASP A 25 14.50 -4.36 2.43
N ILE A 26 13.90 -3.68 1.49
CA ILE A 26 12.80 -4.31 0.79
C ILE A 26 13.44 -5.30 -0.18
N ASP A 27 13.08 -6.57 -0.03
CA ASP A 27 13.54 -7.59 -0.94
C ASP A 27 13.14 -7.22 -2.37
N PRO A 28 14.11 -7.05 -3.28
CA PRO A 28 13.77 -6.68 -4.65
C PRO A 28 12.84 -7.67 -5.34
N ALA A 29 12.81 -8.92 -4.89
CA ALA A 29 11.93 -9.91 -5.49
C ALA A 29 10.46 -9.65 -5.15
N ARG A 30 10.17 -8.80 -4.15
CA ARG A 30 8.81 -8.52 -3.72
C ARG A 30 8.15 -7.41 -4.52
N ARG A 31 8.86 -6.80 -5.47
CA ARG A 31 8.28 -5.74 -6.30
C ARG A 31 8.75 -5.90 -7.73
N ASN A 32 8.04 -5.26 -8.65
CA ASN A 32 8.45 -5.25 -10.05
C ASN A 32 9.76 -4.49 -10.17
N LYS A 33 10.58 -4.88 -11.14
CA LYS A 33 11.86 -4.19 -11.36
C LYS A 33 11.66 -2.74 -11.76
N LYS A 34 10.59 -2.48 -12.49
CA LYS A 34 10.16 -1.15 -12.91
C LYS A 34 8.69 -1.04 -12.66
N PRO A 35 8.17 0.17 -12.41
CA PRO A 35 6.73 0.33 -12.27
C PRO A 35 6.01 -0.21 -13.50
N ARG A 36 5.03 -1.04 -13.26
CA ARG A 36 4.20 -1.57 -14.34
C ARG A 36 3.00 -0.65 -14.49
N LEU A 37 3.05 0.23 -15.49
CA LEU A 37 1.99 1.19 -15.72
C LEU A 37 0.77 0.50 -16.31
N LEU A 38 -0.40 0.97 -15.94
CA LEU A 38 -1.64 0.40 -16.45
C LEU A 38 -1.97 0.97 -17.81
N LEU A 39 -2.52 0.11 -18.67
CA LEU A 39 -3.15 0.56 -19.88
C LEU A 39 -4.43 1.30 -19.53
N GLU A 40 -4.87 2.19 -20.42
CA GLU A 40 -6.11 2.93 -20.17
C GLU A 40 -7.29 2.02 -19.96
N THR A 41 -7.37 0.94 -20.74
CA THR A 41 -8.46 -0.02 -20.58
C THR A 41 -8.42 -0.70 -19.22
N GLU A 42 -7.23 -0.93 -18.69
CA GLU A 42 -7.09 -1.51 -17.35
C GLU A 42 -7.52 -0.53 -16.27
N ARG A 43 -7.17 0.74 -16.44
CA ARG A 43 -7.58 1.76 -15.48
C ARG A 43 -9.08 1.95 -15.46
N GLU A 44 -9.71 1.89 -16.62
CA GLU A 44 -11.16 2.04 -16.71
C GLU A 44 -11.90 1.00 -15.88
N LYS A 45 -11.36 -0.22 -15.83
CA LYS A 45 -11.97 -1.29 -15.06
C LYS A 45 -11.90 -1.03 -13.56
N LEU A 46 -10.99 -0.17 -13.12
CA LEU A 46 -10.80 0.12 -11.72
C LEU A 46 -11.56 1.36 -11.25
N ASP A 47 -11.99 2.19 -12.19
CA ASP A 47 -12.61 3.48 -11.85
C ASP A 47 -13.82 3.34 -10.94
N GLU A 48 -14.61 2.29 -11.12
CA GLU A 48 -15.81 2.12 -10.31
C GLU A 48 -15.50 1.89 -8.83
N PHE A 49 -14.28 1.51 -8.50
CA PHE A 49 -13.91 1.18 -7.13
C PHE A 49 -13.26 2.32 -6.38
N VAL A 50 -12.83 3.38 -7.10
CA VAL A 50 -12.00 4.43 -6.50
C VAL A 50 -12.68 5.09 -5.29
N ASP A 51 -13.97 5.38 -5.41
CA ASP A 51 -14.69 6.03 -4.32
C ASP A 51 -14.92 5.12 -3.12
N SER A 52 -14.71 3.82 -3.29
CA SER A 52 -14.89 2.86 -2.21
C SER A 52 -13.59 2.47 -1.53
N ILE A 53 -12.48 3.06 -1.92
CA ILE A 53 -11.21 2.83 -1.25
C ILE A 53 -11.26 3.51 0.11
N HIS A 54 -10.92 2.77 1.15
CA HIS A 54 -10.98 3.28 2.52
C HIS A 54 -9.58 3.56 3.04
N TYR A 55 -9.41 4.73 3.66
CA TYR A 55 -8.13 5.17 4.20
C TYR A 55 -8.21 5.24 5.72
N SER A 56 -7.27 4.61 6.41
CA SER A 56 -7.23 4.69 7.86
C SER A 56 -6.73 6.04 8.33
N ALA A 57 -6.97 6.34 9.60
CA ALA A 57 -6.25 7.42 10.27
C ALA A 57 -4.77 7.04 10.32
N ARG A 58 -3.93 8.04 10.51
CA ARG A 58 -2.50 7.80 10.65
C ARG A 58 -2.16 7.44 12.10
N TYR A 59 -1.15 6.61 12.25
CA TYR A 59 -0.58 6.29 13.55
C TYR A 59 0.94 6.27 13.38
N ASN A 60 1.70 6.29 14.45
CA ASN A 60 3.14 6.46 14.32
C ASN A 60 3.91 5.79 15.46
N ASP A 61 5.20 5.57 15.22
CA ASP A 61 6.16 5.25 16.26
C ASP A 61 7.18 6.41 16.31
N ASP A 62 8.39 6.14 16.78
CA ASP A 62 9.40 7.18 16.95
C ASP A 62 9.98 7.67 15.63
N GLN A 63 9.88 6.88 14.58
CA GLN A 63 10.58 7.15 13.34
C GLN A 63 9.67 7.35 12.15
N PHE A 64 8.55 6.66 12.13
CA PHE A 64 7.67 6.66 10.97
C PHE A 64 6.23 6.90 11.37
N GLU A 65 5.48 7.47 10.45
CA GLU A 65 4.03 7.43 10.54
C GLU A 65 3.54 6.36 9.57
N TYR A 66 2.39 5.81 9.88
CA TYR A 66 1.82 4.68 9.18
C TYR A 66 0.36 4.94 8.81
N ARG A 67 -0.06 4.26 7.78
CA ARG A 67 -1.45 4.27 7.35
C ARG A 67 -1.71 2.98 6.61
N HIS A 68 -2.94 2.47 6.70
CA HIS A 68 -3.32 1.39 5.81
C HIS A 68 -4.44 1.84 4.90
N VAL A 69 -4.48 1.25 3.72
CA VAL A 69 -5.47 1.54 2.71
C VAL A 69 -6.16 0.23 2.37
N GLN A 70 -7.48 0.23 2.45
CA GLN A 70 -8.27 -0.96 2.22
C GLN A 70 -8.98 -0.83 0.88
N LEU A 71 -8.64 -1.71 -0.05
CA LEU A 71 -9.31 -1.78 -1.34
C LEU A 71 -10.58 -2.62 -1.20
N PRO A 72 -11.63 -2.32 -1.99
CA PRO A 72 -12.77 -3.24 -2.03
C PRO A 72 -12.29 -4.62 -2.49
N LYS A 73 -12.79 -5.67 -1.88
CA LYS A 73 -12.33 -7.02 -2.22
C LYS A 73 -12.54 -7.35 -3.69
N ASN A 74 -13.65 -6.92 -4.25
CA ASN A 74 -13.95 -7.21 -5.65
C ASN A 74 -12.97 -6.52 -6.61
N MET A 75 -12.33 -5.45 -6.15
CA MET A 75 -11.36 -4.73 -6.97
C MET A 75 -10.16 -5.59 -7.30
N LEU A 76 -9.78 -6.49 -6.39
CA LEU A 76 -8.60 -7.34 -6.61
C LEU A 76 -8.72 -8.15 -7.90
N LYS A 77 -9.93 -8.53 -8.27
CA LYS A 77 -10.14 -9.32 -9.48
C LYS A 77 -9.89 -8.53 -10.75
N LYS A 78 -9.87 -7.20 -10.65
CA LYS A 78 -9.69 -6.32 -11.80
C LYS A 78 -8.27 -5.80 -11.93
N ILE A 79 -7.43 -6.08 -10.94
CA ILE A 79 -6.04 -5.65 -10.96
C ILE A 79 -5.24 -6.64 -11.80
N PRO A 80 -4.36 -6.17 -12.71
CA PRO A 80 -3.59 -7.08 -13.55
C PRO A 80 -2.75 -8.06 -12.74
N ALA A 81 -2.57 -9.25 -13.28
CA ALA A 81 -1.85 -10.33 -12.60
C ALA A 81 -0.40 -9.94 -12.26
N ASP A 82 0.21 -9.06 -13.05
CA ASP A 82 1.58 -8.64 -12.81
C ASP A 82 1.76 -7.90 -11.48
N TYR A 83 0.67 -7.45 -10.88
CA TYR A 83 0.71 -6.75 -9.60
C TYR A 83 0.72 -7.73 -8.43
N PHE A 84 0.58 -9.01 -8.70
CA PHE A 84 0.49 -10.03 -7.66
C PHE A 84 1.73 -10.89 -7.60
N ASP A 85 2.06 -11.31 -6.37
CA ASP A 85 3.10 -12.30 -6.13
C ASP A 85 2.46 -13.67 -6.31
N SER A 86 2.85 -14.38 -7.37
CA SER A 86 2.21 -15.66 -7.71
C SER A 86 2.42 -16.73 -6.65
N SER A 87 3.51 -16.63 -5.89
CA SER A 87 3.81 -17.62 -4.86
C SER A 87 2.97 -17.41 -3.59
N LYS A 88 2.54 -16.19 -3.32
CA LYS A 88 1.80 -15.88 -2.10
C LYS A 88 0.34 -15.54 -2.33
N GLY A 89 -0.01 -15.19 -3.56
CA GLY A 89 -1.36 -14.77 -3.87
C GLY A 89 -1.73 -13.37 -3.37
N THR A 90 -0.75 -12.63 -2.84
CA THR A 90 -0.96 -11.25 -2.39
C THR A 90 -0.35 -10.30 -3.39
N LEU A 91 -0.67 -9.01 -3.24
CA LEU A 91 -0.03 -8.01 -4.09
C LEU A 91 1.47 -7.98 -3.82
N LYS A 92 2.22 -7.61 -4.85
CA LYS A 92 3.61 -7.25 -4.67
C LYS A 92 3.66 -5.94 -3.90
N LEU A 93 4.83 -5.55 -3.44
CA LEU A 93 5.01 -4.22 -2.88
C LEU A 93 5.05 -3.25 -4.06
N LEU A 94 4.10 -2.34 -4.07
CA LEU A 94 3.87 -1.53 -5.26
C LEU A 94 4.70 -0.26 -5.24
N TRP A 95 5.23 0.12 -6.42
CA TRP A 95 5.83 1.43 -6.60
C TRP A 95 4.75 2.49 -6.48
N GLU A 96 5.14 3.72 -6.20
CA GLU A 96 4.18 4.82 -6.09
C GLU A 96 3.34 4.94 -7.36
N GLU A 97 3.98 4.87 -8.52
CA GLU A 97 3.26 4.97 -9.78
C GLU A 97 2.21 3.87 -9.92
N GLU A 98 2.52 2.71 -9.37
CA GLU A 98 1.60 1.58 -9.44
C GLU A 98 0.40 1.77 -8.52
N TRP A 99 0.63 2.12 -7.26
CA TRP A 99 -0.52 2.24 -6.38
C TRP A 99 -1.36 3.47 -6.69
N ARG A 100 -0.74 4.53 -7.21
CA ARG A 100 -1.55 5.68 -7.66
C ARG A 100 -2.40 5.33 -8.86
N ALA A 101 -1.89 4.49 -9.75
CA ALA A 101 -2.65 4.05 -10.92
C ALA A 101 -3.89 3.24 -10.53
N LEU A 102 -3.85 2.55 -9.39
CA LEU A 102 -5.02 1.83 -8.90
C LEU A 102 -6.12 2.77 -8.42
N GLY A 103 -5.80 4.03 -8.16
CA GLY A 103 -6.77 5.00 -7.67
C GLY A 103 -6.51 5.44 -6.24
N ILE A 104 -5.47 4.94 -5.61
CA ILE A 104 -5.12 5.36 -4.25
C ILE A 104 -4.57 6.79 -4.31
N THR A 105 -5.16 7.67 -3.51
CA THR A 105 -4.79 9.08 -3.47
C THR A 105 -4.32 9.43 -2.07
N GLN A 106 -3.07 9.84 -1.95
CA GLN A 106 -2.54 10.30 -0.67
C GLN A 106 -1.32 11.20 -0.94
N SER A 107 -0.89 11.92 0.08
CA SER A 107 0.20 12.87 -0.07
C SER A 107 1.50 12.17 -0.43
N LEU A 108 2.54 12.97 -0.67
CA LEU A 108 3.84 12.43 -1.08
C LEU A 108 4.55 11.75 0.07
N GLY A 109 5.45 10.87 -0.27
CA GLY A 109 6.35 10.26 0.70
C GLY A 109 5.92 8.91 1.24
N TRP A 110 4.69 8.50 0.96
CA TRP A 110 4.21 7.19 1.43
C TRP A 110 4.83 6.07 0.61
N GLU A 111 5.23 5.02 1.32
CA GLU A 111 5.80 3.83 0.70
C GLU A 111 4.97 2.62 1.06
N HIS A 112 4.60 1.82 0.06
CA HIS A 112 3.91 0.55 0.29
C HIS A 112 4.97 -0.44 0.77
N TYR A 113 5.01 -0.69 2.08
CA TYR A 113 6.11 -1.44 2.66
C TYR A 113 5.75 -2.86 3.03
N GLU A 114 4.47 -3.19 3.11
CA GLU A 114 4.06 -4.51 3.49
C GLU A 114 2.62 -4.78 3.05
N VAL A 115 2.27 -6.07 2.92
CA VAL A 115 0.90 -6.49 2.68
C VAL A 115 0.39 -7.21 3.92
N HIS A 116 -0.91 -7.15 4.14
CA HIS A 116 -1.54 -7.84 5.26
C HIS A 116 -2.04 -9.18 4.73
N GLU A 117 -1.25 -10.24 4.93
CA GLU A 117 -1.54 -11.53 4.29
C GLU A 117 -2.92 -12.10 4.58
N PRO A 118 -3.41 -12.05 5.83
CA PRO A 118 -4.77 -12.56 6.07
C PRO A 118 -5.83 -11.83 5.28
N GLU A 119 -5.57 -10.57 4.92
CA GLU A 119 -6.54 -9.75 4.19
C GLU A 119 -5.80 -9.01 3.09
N PRO A 120 -5.60 -9.67 1.95
CA PRO A 120 -4.70 -9.15 0.91
C PRO A 120 -5.17 -7.88 0.23
N HIS A 121 -6.40 -7.46 0.48
CA HIS A 121 -6.90 -6.20 -0.06
C HIS A 121 -6.48 -4.98 0.78
N ILE A 122 -5.71 -5.20 1.85
CA ILE A 122 -5.23 -4.12 2.72
C ILE A 122 -3.75 -3.89 2.44
N LEU A 123 -3.41 -2.65 2.09
CA LEU A 123 -2.04 -2.23 1.82
C LEU A 123 -1.52 -1.42 3.00
N LEU A 124 -0.31 -1.73 3.45
CA LEU A 124 0.30 -1.03 4.57
C LEU A 124 1.33 -0.04 4.05
N PHE A 125 1.20 1.22 4.49
CA PHE A 125 2.07 2.31 4.05
C PHE A 125 2.81 2.92 5.22
N LYS A 126 4.01 3.42 4.97
CA LYS A 126 4.76 4.18 5.95
C LYS A 126 5.41 5.39 5.29
N ARG A 127 5.77 6.36 6.12
CA ARG A 127 6.45 7.57 5.68
C ARG A 127 7.31 8.06 6.85
N PRO A 128 8.50 8.61 6.60
CA PRO A 128 9.28 9.19 7.70
C PRO A 128 8.47 10.21 8.47
N LEU A 129 8.57 10.19 9.80
CA LEU A 129 7.74 11.02 10.65
C LEU A 129 7.91 12.50 10.34
N ASN A 130 9.10 12.90 9.98
CA ASN A 130 9.41 14.30 9.68
C ASN A 130 9.57 14.55 8.18
N TYR A 131 8.81 13.82 7.39
CA TYR A 131 8.90 13.93 5.95
C TYR A 131 8.68 15.37 5.49
N GLN A 132 9.57 15.82 4.61
CA GLN A 132 9.47 17.12 3.99
C GLN A 132 9.32 16.93 2.49
N PRO A 133 8.22 17.39 1.89
CA PRO A 133 8.10 17.26 0.43
C PRO A 133 9.18 18.08 -0.27
N PRO A 134 9.61 17.63 -1.46
CA PRO A 134 10.57 18.41 -2.22
C PRO A 134 10.03 19.81 -2.49
N LEU A 135 10.94 20.79 -2.50
CA LEU A 135 10.55 22.13 -2.86
C LEU A 135 10.15 22.17 -4.34
N GLN A 136 9.07 22.89 -4.60
CA GLN A 136 8.64 23.07 -5.98
C GLN A 136 9.26 24.31 -6.52
N GLN A 137 9.64 24.24 -7.79
CA GLN A 137 10.31 25.35 -8.43
C GLN A 137 9.52 25.91 -9.56
#